data_c878c6fb1ebf77bb24d83d7a4d475f97
#
_entry.id   c878c6fb1ebf77bb24d83d7a4d475f97
#
_cell.length_a   1.000
_cell.length_b   1.000
_cell.length_c   1.000
_cell.angle_alpha   90.00
_cell.angle_beta   90.00
_cell.angle_gamma   90.00
#
_symmetry.space_group_name_H-M   'P 1'
#
loop_
_entity.id
_entity.type
_entity.pdbx_description
1 polymer ?
#
loop_
_entity_poly.entity_id
_entity_poly.type
_entity_poly.pdbx_seq_one_letter_code
_entity_poly.pdbx_strand_id
1 'polypeptide(L)'
;MSVRDGLLALLTLGPAYGLQLHAELLDRAAHRPRVNVGQIYSTLERLRERGLVVSAGSTDDGLPLHALTDEGRAEAAAWLTGDGASPEEDWDDVLDRVLLASSLSGADLAAVLDAYESSLPATADEQAEEEDAHPQRRLAAIAAGVREEALRRLLEAARDVLTGDGPGRGVRGYALERPRRGRRASS
;
A
#
# COMPACT_ATOMS: atom_id res chain seq x y z
N MET A 1 4.92 1.95 -5.40
CA MET A 1 3.49 2.22 -5.25
C MET A 1 3.18 3.55 -5.83
N SER A 2 2.23 3.53 -6.54
CA SER A 2 1.61 4.80 -6.73
C SER A 2 0.92 5.16 -5.40
N VAL A 3 1.13 6.37 -4.92
CA VAL A 3 0.31 6.98 -3.85
C VAL A 3 -1.18 6.71 -4.09
N ARG A 4 -1.53 6.43 -5.34
CA ARG A 4 -2.84 6.08 -5.83
C ARG A 4 -3.45 4.87 -5.11
N ASP A 5 -2.76 3.75 -5.10
CA ASP A 5 -3.31 2.50 -4.55
C ASP A 5 -3.41 2.57 -3.03
N GLY A 6 -2.43 3.22 -2.39
CA GLY A 6 -2.52 3.51 -0.96
C GLY A 6 -3.69 4.41 -0.58
N LEU A 7 -4.03 5.42 -1.39
CA LEU A 7 -5.21 6.26 -1.13
C LEU A 7 -6.52 5.50 -1.34
N LEU A 8 -6.62 4.67 -2.39
CA LEU A 8 -7.79 3.80 -2.60
C LEU A 8 -7.95 2.83 -1.43
N ALA A 9 -6.86 2.19 -1.00
CA ALA A 9 -6.87 1.28 0.14
C ALA A 9 -7.32 1.97 1.43
N LEU A 10 -6.79 3.14 1.76
CA LEU A 10 -7.19 3.90 2.94
C LEU A 10 -8.66 4.32 2.91
N LEU A 11 -9.17 4.72 1.75
CA LEU A 11 -10.57 5.14 1.58
C LEU A 11 -11.57 3.98 1.74
N THR A 12 -11.13 2.72 1.83
CA THR A 12 -11.99 1.59 2.22
C THR A 12 -12.47 1.70 3.67
N LEU A 13 -11.76 2.43 4.53
CA LEU A 13 -12.16 2.71 5.91
C LEU A 13 -13.33 3.71 6.00
N GLY A 14 -13.62 4.44 4.94
CA GLY A 14 -14.68 5.44 4.87
C GLY A 14 -14.20 6.78 4.29
N PRO A 15 -15.11 7.77 4.20
CA PRO A 15 -14.77 9.09 3.69
C PRO A 15 -13.70 9.80 4.53
N ALA A 16 -12.73 10.44 3.86
CA ALA A 16 -11.64 11.15 4.53
C ALA A 16 -11.21 12.41 3.75
N TYR A 17 -10.61 13.36 4.44
CA TYR A 17 -10.02 14.56 3.83
C TYR A 17 -8.54 14.35 3.54
N GLY A 18 -7.98 15.12 2.59
CA GLY A 18 -6.65 14.89 2.05
C GLY A 18 -5.52 14.88 3.10
N LEU A 19 -5.56 15.76 4.12
CA LEU A 19 -4.55 15.77 5.18
C LEU A 19 -4.64 14.53 6.08
N GLN A 20 -5.86 14.01 6.32
CA GLN A 20 -6.04 12.77 7.06
C GLN A 20 -5.44 11.59 6.30
N LEU A 21 -5.75 11.48 5.00
CA LEU A 21 -5.18 10.44 4.14
C LEU A 21 -3.64 10.52 4.08
N HIS A 22 -3.08 11.73 4.02
CA HIS A 22 -1.63 11.91 4.07
C HIS A 22 -1.03 11.36 5.37
N ALA A 23 -1.61 11.73 6.51
CA ALA A 23 -1.09 11.31 7.80
C ALA A 23 -1.25 9.80 8.02
N GLU A 24 -2.39 9.20 7.63
CA GLU A 24 -2.63 7.76 7.68
C GLU A 24 -1.66 6.99 6.77
N LEU A 25 -1.38 7.50 5.58
CA LEU A 25 -0.42 6.88 4.68
C LEU A 25 0.99 6.87 5.26
N LEU A 26 1.43 8.00 5.86
CA LEU A 26 2.74 8.08 6.50
C LEU A 26 2.85 7.18 7.74
N ASP A 27 1.77 7.03 8.50
CA ASP A 27 1.75 6.20 9.71
C ASP A 27 1.74 4.70 9.39
N ARG A 28 1.02 4.28 8.34
CA ARG A 28 0.87 2.88 7.97
C ARG A 28 1.99 2.38 7.05
N ALA A 29 2.49 3.24 6.17
CA ALA A 29 3.61 2.98 5.27
C ALA A 29 4.86 3.71 5.79
N ALA A 30 5.35 3.32 6.98
CA ALA A 30 6.37 4.03 7.75
C ALA A 30 7.73 4.17 7.03
N HIS A 31 7.97 3.39 5.98
CA HIS A 31 9.19 3.48 5.17
C HIS A 31 9.16 4.61 4.13
N ARG A 32 8.01 5.30 3.93
CA ARG A 32 7.86 6.40 2.94
C ARG A 32 7.71 7.79 3.56
N PRO A 33 8.72 8.34 4.21
CA PRO A 33 8.62 9.63 4.89
C PRO A 33 8.51 10.84 3.94
N ARG A 34 8.51 10.64 2.62
CA ARG A 34 8.65 11.72 1.62
C ARG A 34 7.42 12.02 0.78
N VAL A 35 6.28 11.36 1.03
CA VAL A 35 5.05 11.72 0.32
C VAL A 35 4.60 13.09 0.80
N ASN A 36 4.55 14.08 -0.08
CA ASN A 36 4.10 15.42 0.29
C ASN A 36 2.58 15.59 0.09
N VAL A 37 2.02 16.54 0.82
CA VAL A 37 0.57 16.83 0.79
C VAL A 37 0.07 17.19 -0.62
N GLY A 38 0.87 17.91 -1.40
CA GLY A 38 0.52 18.27 -2.78
C GLY A 38 0.33 17.05 -3.68
N GLN A 39 1.14 16.01 -3.46
CA GLN A 39 1.03 14.74 -4.17
C GLN A 39 -0.28 14.00 -3.83
N ILE A 40 -0.72 14.08 -2.57
CA ILE A 40 -2.02 13.52 -2.16
C ILE A 40 -3.16 14.20 -2.93
N TYR A 41 -3.21 15.54 -2.91
CA TYR A 41 -4.29 16.28 -3.59
C TYR A 41 -4.28 16.08 -5.11
N SER A 42 -3.12 16.10 -5.74
CA SER A 42 -3.03 15.84 -7.19
C SER A 42 -3.42 14.41 -7.57
N THR A 43 -3.19 13.44 -6.67
CA THR A 43 -3.60 12.06 -6.88
C THR A 43 -5.11 11.89 -6.66
N LEU A 44 -5.69 12.49 -5.63
CA LEU A 44 -7.14 12.49 -5.40
C LEU A 44 -7.90 13.11 -6.58
N GLU A 45 -7.40 14.20 -7.16
CA GLU A 45 -8.02 14.81 -8.34
C GLU A 45 -7.98 13.85 -9.54
N ARG A 46 -6.85 13.21 -9.83
CA ARG A 46 -6.76 12.20 -10.89
C ARG A 46 -7.66 10.98 -10.64
N LEU A 47 -7.82 10.56 -9.39
CA LEU A 47 -8.74 9.48 -9.04
C LEU A 47 -10.19 9.90 -9.27
N ARG A 48 -10.53 11.16 -8.98
CA ARG A 48 -11.85 11.72 -9.25
C ARG A 48 -12.14 11.81 -10.74
N GLU A 49 -11.18 12.28 -11.54
CA GLU A 49 -11.29 12.33 -12.99
C GLU A 49 -11.48 10.94 -13.62
N ARG A 50 -10.92 9.90 -13.02
CA ARG A 50 -11.08 8.51 -13.43
C ARG A 50 -12.35 7.84 -12.88
N GLY A 51 -13.17 8.54 -12.11
CA GLY A 51 -14.39 8.00 -11.56
C GLY A 51 -14.23 7.02 -10.41
N LEU A 52 -13.04 6.92 -9.81
CA LEU A 52 -12.75 6.00 -8.70
C LEU A 52 -13.04 6.61 -7.33
N VAL A 53 -13.03 7.94 -7.26
CA VAL A 53 -13.29 8.73 -6.05
C VAL A 53 -14.32 9.81 -6.35
N VAL A 54 -15.20 10.08 -5.40
CA VAL A 54 -16.20 11.15 -5.45
C VAL A 54 -16.08 12.07 -4.26
N SER A 55 -16.66 13.28 -4.37
CA SER A 55 -16.85 14.15 -3.21
C SER A 55 -17.96 13.57 -2.32
N ALA A 56 -17.68 13.46 -1.03
CA ALA A 56 -18.61 12.97 0.00
C ALA A 56 -19.03 14.09 0.97
N GLY A 57 -19.14 15.32 0.48
CA GLY A 57 -19.44 16.48 1.28
C GLY A 57 -18.20 17.08 1.93
N SER A 58 -18.38 17.68 3.10
CA SER A 58 -17.29 18.29 3.88
C SER A 58 -17.50 18.05 5.36
N THR A 59 -16.43 18.19 6.10
CA THR A 59 -16.44 18.17 7.57
C THR A 59 -17.08 19.46 8.11
N ASP A 60 -17.44 19.51 9.40
CA ASP A 60 -18.08 20.67 10.05
C ASP A 60 -17.29 21.98 9.90
N ASP A 61 -15.97 21.92 9.73
CA ASP A 61 -15.09 23.06 9.49
C ASP A 61 -14.70 23.21 8.01
N GLY A 62 -15.43 22.55 7.10
CA GLY A 62 -15.39 22.82 5.66
C GLY A 62 -14.26 22.11 4.90
N LEU A 63 -13.62 21.07 5.46
CA LEU A 63 -12.65 20.29 4.71
C LEU A 63 -13.36 19.30 3.78
N PRO A 64 -13.01 19.25 2.47
CA PRO A 64 -13.66 18.36 1.53
C PRO A 64 -13.37 16.90 1.87
N LEU A 65 -14.41 16.08 1.91
CA LEU A 65 -14.33 14.63 2.09
C LEU A 65 -14.34 13.94 0.73
N HIS A 66 -13.50 12.92 0.62
CA HIS A 66 -13.39 12.03 -0.53
C HIS A 66 -13.86 10.65 -0.13
N ALA A 67 -14.61 9.97 -1.00
CA ALA A 67 -15.06 8.59 -0.82
C ALA A 67 -14.87 7.78 -2.11
N LEU A 68 -14.74 6.46 -1.97
CA LEU A 68 -14.71 5.57 -3.12
C LEU A 68 -16.07 5.50 -3.83
N THR A 69 -16.03 5.40 -5.13
CA THR A 69 -17.14 4.88 -5.94
C THR A 69 -17.23 3.36 -5.81
N ASP A 70 -18.23 2.71 -6.41
CA ASP A 70 -18.29 1.24 -6.47
C ASP A 70 -17.12 0.68 -7.26
N GLU A 71 -16.72 1.34 -8.35
CA GLU A 71 -15.55 0.98 -9.15
C GLU A 71 -14.25 1.16 -8.34
N GLY A 72 -14.11 2.28 -7.63
CA GLY A 72 -12.98 2.50 -6.73
C GLY A 72 -12.89 1.49 -5.59
N ARG A 73 -14.04 1.03 -5.05
CA ARG A 73 -14.07 -0.05 -4.04
C ARG A 73 -13.62 -1.39 -4.63
N ALA A 74 -14.09 -1.73 -5.82
CA ALA A 74 -13.70 -2.96 -6.49
C ALA A 74 -12.19 -2.98 -6.77
N GLU A 75 -11.63 -1.87 -7.24
CA GLU A 75 -10.20 -1.76 -7.51
C GLU A 75 -9.36 -1.82 -6.22
N ALA A 76 -9.78 -1.12 -5.16
CA ALA A 76 -9.13 -1.20 -3.86
C ALA A 76 -9.16 -2.62 -3.28
N ALA A 77 -10.30 -3.32 -3.39
CA ALA A 77 -10.46 -4.69 -2.91
C ALA A 77 -9.55 -5.65 -3.66
N ALA A 78 -9.50 -5.58 -4.99
CA ALA A 78 -8.62 -6.41 -5.82
C ALA A 78 -7.15 -6.21 -5.42
N TRP A 79 -6.72 -4.97 -5.25
CA TRP A 79 -5.36 -4.69 -4.80
C TRP A 79 -5.07 -5.23 -3.39
N LEU A 80 -6.02 -5.10 -2.45
CA LEU A 80 -5.89 -5.57 -1.06
C LEU A 80 -6.00 -7.10 -0.89
N THR A 81 -6.32 -7.83 -1.94
CA THR A 81 -6.29 -9.30 -2.00
C THR A 81 -5.14 -9.85 -2.84
N GLY A 82 -4.24 -9.00 -3.29
CA GLY A 82 -3.02 -9.40 -4.01
C GLY A 82 -3.19 -9.52 -5.53
N ASP A 83 -4.30 -9.02 -6.10
CA ASP A 83 -4.45 -9.01 -7.56
C ASP A 83 -3.31 -8.25 -8.22
N GLY A 84 -2.71 -8.84 -9.26
CA GLY A 84 -1.54 -8.30 -9.94
C GLY A 84 -0.23 -8.35 -9.14
N ALA A 85 -0.14 -9.11 -8.05
CA ALA A 85 1.11 -9.32 -7.32
C ALA A 85 2.17 -9.94 -8.25
N SER A 86 3.37 -9.34 -8.27
CA SER A 86 4.46 -9.77 -9.13
C SER A 86 5.81 -9.61 -8.42
N PRO A 87 6.77 -10.54 -8.61
CA PRO A 87 8.12 -10.40 -8.09
C PRO A 87 8.89 -9.26 -8.76
N GLU A 88 8.40 -8.74 -9.88
CA GLU A 88 8.97 -7.61 -10.61
C GLU A 88 8.49 -6.25 -10.10
N GLU A 89 7.46 -6.22 -9.23
CA GLU A 89 6.98 -4.98 -8.59
C GLU A 89 8.13 -4.26 -7.88
N ASP A 90 8.07 -2.92 -7.83
CA ASP A 90 9.03 -2.15 -7.05
C ASP A 90 9.01 -2.60 -5.58
N TRP A 91 10.17 -2.73 -4.96
CA TRP A 91 10.31 -3.22 -3.57
C TRP A 91 9.45 -2.44 -2.58
N ASP A 92 9.44 -1.12 -2.73
CA ASP A 92 8.64 -0.26 -1.88
C ASP A 92 7.14 -0.48 -2.09
N ASP A 93 6.73 -0.90 -3.30
CA ASP A 93 5.32 -1.17 -3.62
C ASP A 93 4.84 -2.45 -2.96
N VAL A 94 5.65 -3.50 -3.00
CA VAL A 94 5.40 -4.74 -2.27
C VAL A 94 5.24 -4.47 -0.78
N LEU A 95 6.20 -3.74 -0.20
CA LEU A 95 6.19 -3.42 1.24
C LEU A 95 4.98 -2.58 1.63
N ASP A 96 4.62 -1.57 0.84
CA ASP A 96 3.41 -0.76 1.08
C ASP A 96 2.14 -1.60 1.06
N ARG A 97 2.00 -2.51 0.09
CA ARG A 97 0.83 -3.40 0.01
C ARG A 97 0.71 -4.27 1.25
N VAL A 98 1.80 -4.91 1.66
CA VAL A 98 1.84 -5.76 2.86
C VAL A 98 1.49 -4.96 4.12
N LEU A 99 2.10 -3.78 4.31
CA LEU A 99 1.86 -2.93 5.48
C LEU A 99 0.41 -2.40 5.52
N LEU A 100 -0.13 -1.96 4.39
CA LEU A 100 -1.51 -1.50 4.32
C LEU A 100 -2.49 -2.65 4.54
N ALA A 101 -2.29 -3.80 3.88
CA ALA A 101 -3.14 -4.97 4.09
C ALA A 101 -3.15 -5.44 5.54
N SER A 102 -2.01 -5.37 6.25
CA SER A 102 -1.94 -5.75 7.67
C SER A 102 -2.74 -4.83 8.61
N SER A 103 -3.10 -3.63 8.16
CA SER A 103 -3.68 -2.58 9.01
C SER A 103 -5.10 -2.16 8.64
N LEU A 104 -5.67 -2.69 7.56
CA LEU A 104 -6.99 -2.29 7.04
C LEU A 104 -8.04 -3.39 7.23
N SER A 105 -9.26 -2.95 7.67
CA SER A 105 -10.39 -3.85 7.92
C SER A 105 -11.03 -4.32 6.63
N GLY A 106 -10.77 -5.13 5.90
CA GLY A 106 -11.33 -5.56 4.59
C GLY A 106 -10.24 -5.98 3.64
N ALA A 107 -8.98 -5.91 4.12
CA ALA A 107 -7.84 -6.53 3.49
C ALA A 107 -7.68 -7.98 3.98
N ASP A 108 -7.18 -8.82 3.11
CA ASP A 108 -6.76 -10.18 3.46
C ASP A 108 -5.24 -10.27 3.31
N LEU A 109 -4.54 -10.05 4.42
CA LEU A 109 -3.07 -10.12 4.43
C LEU A 109 -2.58 -11.50 3.99
N ALA A 110 -3.25 -12.58 4.38
CA ALA A 110 -2.85 -13.92 3.99
C ALA A 110 -2.96 -14.09 2.47
N ALA A 111 -4.06 -13.64 1.86
CA ALA A 111 -4.23 -13.67 0.42
C ALA A 111 -3.16 -12.84 -0.32
N VAL A 112 -2.80 -11.67 0.21
CA VAL A 112 -1.70 -10.83 -0.36
C VAL A 112 -0.37 -11.57 -0.33
N LEU A 113 -0.03 -12.18 0.82
CA LEU A 113 1.23 -12.93 0.97
C LEU A 113 1.26 -14.16 0.06
N ASP A 114 0.14 -14.91 -0.01
CA ASP A 114 0.00 -16.09 -0.87
C ASP A 114 0.07 -15.73 -2.36
N ALA A 115 -0.47 -14.58 -2.75
CA ALA A 115 -0.39 -14.09 -4.13
C ALA A 115 1.07 -13.81 -4.55
N TYR A 116 1.85 -13.15 -3.69
CA TYR A 116 3.28 -12.95 -3.94
C TYR A 116 4.06 -14.26 -3.95
N GLU A 117 3.82 -15.16 -2.99
CA GLU A 117 4.48 -16.47 -2.98
C GLU A 117 4.18 -17.28 -4.25
N SER A 118 2.91 -17.27 -4.69
CA SER A 118 2.48 -17.95 -5.91
C SER A 118 3.07 -17.34 -7.20
N SER A 119 3.46 -16.06 -7.14
CA SER A 119 4.09 -15.37 -8.27
C SER A 119 5.59 -15.65 -8.40
N LEU A 120 6.20 -16.19 -7.34
CA LEU A 120 7.63 -16.53 -7.34
C LEU A 120 7.87 -17.86 -8.10
N PRO A 121 8.97 -17.97 -8.86
CA PRO A 121 9.33 -19.23 -9.48
C PRO A 121 9.56 -20.33 -8.43
N ALA A 122 9.17 -21.56 -8.77
CA ALA A 122 9.16 -22.70 -7.85
C ALA A 122 10.55 -23.08 -7.30
N THR A 123 11.62 -22.83 -8.03
CA THR A 123 13.02 -23.00 -7.58
C THR A 123 13.98 -22.19 -8.46
N ALA A 124 15.12 -21.81 -7.87
CA ALA A 124 16.21 -21.13 -8.57
C ALA A 124 16.99 -22.04 -9.55
N ASP A 125 16.63 -23.33 -9.68
CA ASP A 125 17.42 -24.33 -10.39
C ASP A 125 17.30 -24.28 -11.92
N GLU A 126 16.27 -23.66 -12.49
CA GLU A 126 16.12 -23.59 -13.95
C GLU A 126 16.95 -22.47 -14.62
N GLN A 127 17.55 -21.57 -13.86
CA GLN A 127 18.34 -20.46 -14.40
C GLN A 127 19.86 -20.73 -14.44
N ALA A 128 20.31 -21.88 -13.96
CA ALA A 128 21.73 -22.17 -13.76
C ALA A 128 22.48 -22.71 -14.98
N GLU A 129 21.84 -23.00 -16.11
CA GLU A 129 22.46 -23.74 -17.21
C GLU A 129 22.98 -22.90 -18.39
N GLU A 130 23.05 -21.57 -18.30
CA GLU A 130 23.77 -20.78 -19.30
C GLU A 130 25.20 -20.45 -18.82
N GLU A 131 26.05 -21.46 -18.68
CA GLU A 131 27.48 -21.29 -18.34
C GLU A 131 28.24 -20.44 -19.38
N ASP A 132 27.67 -20.28 -20.56
CA ASP A 132 28.22 -19.51 -21.70
C ASP A 132 27.60 -18.13 -21.88
N ALA A 133 26.75 -17.70 -20.94
CA ALA A 133 26.09 -16.41 -21.03
C ALA A 133 27.04 -15.24 -20.80
N HIS A 134 26.89 -14.19 -21.62
CA HIS A 134 27.64 -12.93 -21.48
C HIS A 134 27.57 -12.39 -20.01
N PRO A 135 28.68 -11.85 -19.45
CA PRO A 135 28.76 -11.44 -18.03
C PRO A 135 27.60 -10.55 -17.53
N GLN A 136 27.08 -9.69 -18.40
CA GLN A 136 25.92 -8.84 -18.03
C GLN A 136 24.64 -9.66 -17.84
N ARG A 137 24.41 -10.70 -18.65
CA ARG A 137 23.25 -11.59 -18.47
C ARG A 137 23.39 -12.40 -17.19
N ARG A 138 24.59 -12.91 -16.90
CA ARG A 138 24.86 -13.63 -15.65
C ARG A 138 24.62 -12.75 -14.43
N LEU A 139 25.08 -11.48 -14.46
CA LEU A 139 24.84 -10.54 -13.37
C LEU A 139 23.35 -10.22 -13.22
N ALA A 140 22.62 -10.06 -14.32
CA ALA A 140 21.18 -9.84 -14.29
C ALA A 140 20.43 -11.03 -13.68
N ALA A 141 20.79 -12.26 -14.03
CA ALA A 141 20.21 -13.47 -13.45
C ALA A 141 20.50 -13.58 -11.94
N ILE A 142 21.74 -13.31 -11.52
CA ILE A 142 22.10 -13.27 -10.09
C ILE A 142 21.27 -12.21 -9.36
N ALA A 143 21.13 -11.02 -9.94
CA ALA A 143 20.33 -9.94 -9.32
C ALA A 143 18.84 -10.32 -9.18
N ALA A 144 18.27 -11.01 -10.18
CA ALA A 144 16.90 -11.54 -10.12
C ALA A 144 16.78 -12.56 -8.98
N GLY A 145 17.65 -13.53 -8.89
CA GLY A 145 17.64 -14.54 -7.81
C GLY A 145 17.81 -13.93 -6.42
N VAL A 146 18.68 -12.94 -6.26
CA VAL A 146 18.83 -12.20 -4.98
C VAL A 146 17.52 -11.48 -4.62
N ARG A 147 16.84 -10.86 -5.60
CA ARG A 147 15.56 -10.19 -5.38
C ARG A 147 14.48 -11.18 -4.96
N GLU A 148 14.36 -12.31 -5.63
CA GLU A 148 13.38 -13.35 -5.29
C GLU A 148 13.61 -13.90 -3.88
N GLU A 149 14.85 -14.19 -3.52
CA GLU A 149 15.20 -14.65 -2.17
C GLU A 149 14.89 -13.56 -1.11
N ALA A 150 15.18 -12.30 -1.40
CA ALA A 150 14.81 -11.19 -0.52
C ALA A 150 13.29 -11.08 -0.35
N LEU A 151 12.52 -11.30 -1.42
CA LEU A 151 11.07 -11.29 -1.36
C LEU A 151 10.53 -12.45 -0.50
N ARG A 152 11.04 -13.69 -0.68
CA ARG A 152 10.67 -14.83 0.17
C ARG A 152 10.89 -14.54 1.65
N ARG A 153 12.05 -13.98 1.99
CA ARG A 153 12.37 -13.61 3.38
C ARG A 153 11.46 -12.51 3.92
N LEU A 154 11.10 -11.53 3.08
CA LEU A 154 10.14 -10.49 3.48
C LEU A 154 8.78 -11.10 3.79
N LEU A 155 8.27 -11.99 2.93
CA LEU A 155 6.96 -12.63 3.11
C LEU A 155 6.93 -13.50 4.37
N GLU A 156 7.98 -14.28 4.61
CA GLU A 156 8.14 -15.08 5.85
C GLU A 156 8.15 -14.18 7.09
N ALA A 157 8.98 -13.13 7.10
CA ALA A 157 9.03 -12.17 8.19
C ALA A 157 7.69 -11.44 8.40
N ALA A 158 6.97 -11.12 7.32
CA ALA A 158 5.65 -10.49 7.40
C ALA A 158 4.63 -11.42 8.06
N ARG A 159 4.65 -12.74 7.75
CA ARG A 159 3.81 -13.73 8.43
C ARG A 159 4.11 -13.75 9.93
N ASP A 160 5.37 -13.83 10.31
CA ASP A 160 5.76 -13.89 11.73
C ASP A 160 5.40 -12.61 12.49
N VAL A 161 5.66 -11.45 11.88
CA VAL A 161 5.52 -10.16 12.57
C VAL A 161 4.08 -9.65 12.55
N LEU A 162 3.34 -9.84 11.46
CA LEU A 162 2.06 -9.17 11.23
C LEU A 162 0.84 -10.06 11.49
N THR A 163 0.97 -11.40 11.48
CA THR A 163 -0.15 -12.32 11.71
C THR A 163 -0.29 -12.81 13.16
N GLY A 164 0.68 -12.51 14.03
CA GLY A 164 0.65 -12.92 15.45
C GLY A 164 -0.32 -12.09 16.30
N ASP A 165 -0.86 -12.70 17.36
CA ASP A 165 -1.67 -12.02 18.38
C ASP A 165 -0.78 -11.15 19.27
N GLY A 166 -0.96 -9.83 19.25
CA GLY A 166 -0.23 -8.92 20.11
C GLY A 166 -0.75 -7.48 20.08
N PRO A 167 -0.56 -6.70 21.15
CA PRO A 167 -0.98 -5.31 21.20
C PRO A 167 -0.25 -4.47 20.13
N GLY A 168 -0.99 -3.65 19.41
CA GLY A 168 -0.48 -2.82 18.30
C GLY A 168 -0.38 -3.54 16.96
N ARG A 169 -0.74 -4.82 16.91
CA ARG A 169 -0.86 -5.59 15.68
C ARG A 169 -2.32 -5.61 15.23
N GLY A 170 -2.52 -5.44 13.95
CA GLY A 170 -3.82 -5.68 13.35
C GLY A 170 -4.56 -4.44 12.90
N VAL A 171 -5.73 -4.73 12.43
CA VAL A 171 -6.68 -3.84 11.79
C VAL A 171 -7.09 -2.68 12.69
N ARG A 172 -6.93 -1.47 12.16
CA ARG A 172 -7.36 -0.25 12.85
C ARG A 172 -8.12 0.69 11.90
N GLY A 173 -9.09 1.41 12.45
CA GLY A 173 -9.74 2.53 11.77
C GLY A 173 -8.80 3.72 11.57
N TYR A 174 -9.32 4.86 11.16
CA TYR A 174 -8.56 6.11 11.17
C TYR A 174 -8.13 6.46 12.59
N ALA A 175 -6.82 6.55 12.83
CA ALA A 175 -6.24 6.75 14.15
C ALA A 175 -6.08 8.23 14.54
N LEU A 176 -6.15 9.12 13.59
CA LEU A 176 -5.82 10.53 13.83
C LEU A 176 -7.03 11.31 14.31
N GLU A 177 -6.99 11.70 15.57
CA GLU A 177 -7.80 12.79 16.05
C GLU A 177 -7.45 14.08 15.31
N ARG A 178 -8.48 14.78 14.87
CA ARG A 178 -8.36 16.04 14.16
C ARG A 178 -7.57 17.05 14.98
N PRO A 179 -6.57 17.74 14.42
CA PRO A 179 -5.93 18.85 15.09
C PRO A 179 -7.00 19.93 15.38
N ARG A 180 -7.29 20.20 16.66
CA ARG A 180 -8.17 21.31 17.03
C ARG A 180 -7.55 22.59 16.49
N ARG A 181 -8.26 23.32 15.62
CA ARG A 181 -7.87 24.66 15.23
C ARG A 181 -7.64 25.49 16.51
N GLY A 182 -6.43 25.97 16.68
CA GLY A 182 -6.11 26.89 17.75
C GLY A 182 -7.09 28.08 17.73
N ARG A 183 -7.81 28.27 18.82
CA ARG A 183 -8.70 29.43 19.03
C ARG A 183 -7.83 30.67 18.83
N ARG A 184 -8.13 31.48 17.81
CA ARG A 184 -7.55 32.83 17.74
C ARG A 184 -7.82 33.52 19.07
N ALA A 185 -6.78 33.93 19.78
CA ALA A 185 -6.92 34.81 20.92
C ALA A 185 -7.60 36.08 20.41
N SER A 186 -8.76 36.37 20.94
CA SER A 186 -9.43 37.69 20.76
C SER A 186 -8.58 38.73 21.46
N SER A 187 -8.03 39.63 20.68
CA SER A 187 -7.45 40.89 21.20
C SER A 187 -8.54 41.83 21.63
#